data_a5701b1b255b7bae2ac25ce816848c97
#
_entry.id   a5701b1b255b7bae2ac25ce816848c97
#
_cell.length_a   1.000
_cell.length_b   1.000
_cell.length_c   1.000
_cell.angle_alpha   90.00
_cell.angle_beta   90.00
_cell.angle_gamma   90.00
#
_symmetry.space_group_name_H-M   'P 1'
#
loop_
_entity.id
_entity.type
_entity.pdbx_description
1 polymer ?
#
loop_
_entity_poly.entity_id
_entity_poly.type
_entity_poly.pdbx_seq_one_letter_code
_entity_poly.pdbx_strand_id
1 'polypeptide(L)'
;MQQIELFYLKTCPYCRNAKKAIDELTAENPAYGDIDITWIEEREQPEIAEERDYYSVPTIFWKGEKLYEAHFTHSYDVIKQNIREAFDKVLAG
;
A
#
# COMPACT_ATOMS: atom_id res chain seq x y z
N MET A 1 -10.94 11.11 -8.55
CA MET A 1 -9.87 10.13 -8.36
C MET A 1 -9.93 9.56 -6.96
N GLN A 2 -9.65 8.27 -6.84
CA GLN A 2 -9.60 7.62 -5.52
C GLN A 2 -8.24 7.84 -4.91
N GLN A 3 -8.21 8.07 -3.60
CA GLN A 3 -6.96 8.32 -2.88
C GLN A 3 -6.79 7.32 -1.75
N ILE A 4 -5.60 6.73 -1.68
CA ILE A 4 -5.24 5.80 -0.61
C ILE A 4 -4.04 6.33 0.15
N GLU A 5 -3.86 5.83 1.38
CA GLU A 5 -2.66 6.10 2.18
C GLU A 5 -1.85 4.82 2.24
N LEU A 6 -0.55 4.92 1.98
CA LEU A 6 0.35 3.78 2.07
C LEU A 6 1.45 4.10 3.06
N PHE A 7 1.45 3.38 4.17
CA PHE A 7 2.44 3.56 5.24
C PHE A 7 3.63 2.63 4.97
N TYR A 8 4.84 3.16 5.08
CA TYR A 8 6.03 2.40 4.76
C TYR A 8 7.25 2.87 5.56
N LEU A 9 8.33 2.10 5.44
CA LEU A 9 9.66 2.44 5.94
C LEU A 9 10.64 2.32 4.77
N LYS A 10 11.51 3.31 4.62
CA LYS A 10 12.48 3.33 3.52
C LYS A 10 13.43 2.13 3.54
N THR A 11 13.69 1.58 4.72
CA THR A 11 14.64 0.48 4.89
C THR A 11 13.99 -0.89 4.90
N CYS A 12 12.68 -0.98 4.69
CA CYS A 12 11.95 -2.25 4.76
C CYS A 12 11.95 -2.97 3.42
N PRO A 13 12.42 -4.22 3.35
CA PRO A 13 12.41 -5.00 2.10
C PRO A 13 11.00 -5.21 1.55
N TYR A 14 10.03 -5.42 2.43
CA TYR A 14 8.63 -5.62 2.02
C TYR A 14 8.05 -4.36 1.40
N CYS A 15 8.49 -3.18 1.86
CA CYS A 15 8.07 -1.92 1.27
C CYS A 15 8.67 -1.72 -0.12
N ARG A 16 9.92 -2.15 -0.33
CA ARG A 16 10.52 -2.12 -1.66
C ARG A 16 9.77 -3.06 -2.60
N ASN A 17 9.38 -4.23 -2.12
CA ASN A 17 8.58 -5.17 -2.90
C ASN A 17 7.21 -4.57 -3.24
N ALA A 18 6.59 -3.87 -2.31
CA ALA A 18 5.31 -3.23 -2.55
C ALA A 18 5.42 -2.17 -3.63
N LYS A 19 6.47 -1.35 -3.60
CA LYS A 19 6.68 -0.32 -4.61
C LYS A 19 6.89 -0.94 -5.99
N LYS A 20 7.70 -1.99 -6.06
CA LYS A 20 7.92 -2.71 -7.32
C LYS A 20 6.61 -3.31 -7.83
N ALA A 21 5.82 -3.90 -6.94
CA ALA A 21 4.53 -4.48 -7.30
C ALA A 21 3.59 -3.42 -7.86
N ILE A 22 3.53 -2.25 -7.24
CA ILE A 22 2.68 -1.15 -7.71
C ILE A 22 3.11 -0.69 -9.09
N ASP A 23 4.42 -0.57 -9.32
CA ASP A 23 4.93 -0.17 -10.64
C ASP A 23 4.54 -1.20 -11.70
N GLU A 24 4.66 -2.49 -11.40
CA GLU A 24 4.29 -3.56 -12.32
C GLU A 24 2.79 -3.59 -12.58
N LEU A 25 1.99 -3.45 -11.53
CA LEU A 25 0.53 -3.45 -11.66
C LEU A 25 0.06 -2.27 -12.52
N THR A 26 0.64 -1.10 -12.31
CA THR A 26 0.30 0.10 -13.09
C THR A 26 0.67 -0.08 -14.56
N ALA A 27 1.79 -0.76 -14.83
CA ALA A 27 2.18 -1.06 -16.20
C ALA A 27 1.25 -2.09 -16.85
N GLU A 28 0.76 -3.07 -16.07
CA GLU A 28 -0.16 -4.09 -16.56
C GLU A 28 -1.56 -3.53 -16.82
N ASN A 29 -2.00 -2.61 -15.96
CA ASN A 29 -3.34 -2.03 -16.05
C ASN A 29 -3.27 -0.53 -15.72
N PRO A 30 -3.31 0.34 -16.75
CA PRO A 30 -3.21 1.77 -16.54
C PRO A 30 -4.27 2.38 -15.62
N ALA A 31 -5.41 1.69 -15.44
CA ALA A 31 -6.45 2.16 -14.52
C ALA A 31 -5.94 2.25 -13.08
N TYR A 32 -4.95 1.43 -12.71
CA TYR A 32 -4.35 1.51 -11.38
C TYR A 32 -3.58 2.82 -11.20
N GLY A 33 -3.11 3.42 -12.29
CA GLY A 33 -2.45 4.72 -12.24
C GLY A 33 -3.38 5.88 -11.89
N ASP A 34 -4.69 5.66 -11.96
CA ASP A 34 -5.68 6.67 -11.56
C ASP A 34 -5.87 6.74 -10.05
N ILE A 35 -5.30 5.79 -9.32
CA ILE A 35 -5.35 5.80 -7.85
C ILE A 35 -4.25 6.71 -7.33
N ASP A 36 -4.62 7.75 -6.58
CA ASP A 36 -3.64 8.61 -5.94
C ASP A 36 -3.12 7.93 -4.67
N ILE A 37 -1.80 7.80 -4.58
CA ILE A 37 -1.18 7.20 -3.41
C ILE A 37 -0.47 8.28 -2.60
N THR A 38 -0.92 8.47 -1.37
CA THR A 38 -0.20 9.31 -0.42
C THR A 38 0.78 8.40 0.32
N TRP A 39 2.06 8.56 0.02
CA TRP A 39 3.12 7.77 0.65
C TRP A 39 3.49 8.40 1.98
N ILE A 40 3.36 7.64 3.05
CA ILE A 40 3.64 8.13 4.41
C ILE A 40 4.75 7.27 4.99
N GLU A 41 5.95 7.88 5.11
CA GLU A 41 7.08 7.20 5.76
C GLU A 41 6.92 7.41 7.26
N GLU A 42 6.73 6.32 8.01
CA GLU A 42 6.28 6.43 9.39
C GLU A 42 7.31 7.08 10.32
N ARG A 43 8.59 7.06 9.98
CA ARG A 43 9.61 7.74 10.78
C ARG A 43 9.66 9.24 10.49
N GLU A 44 9.23 9.64 9.29
CA GLU A 44 9.20 11.05 8.89
C GLU A 44 7.91 11.73 9.32
N GLN A 45 6.83 10.95 9.42
CA GLN A 45 5.51 11.45 9.79
C GLN A 45 4.89 10.60 10.90
N PRO A 46 5.55 10.51 12.06
CA PRO A 46 5.08 9.62 13.13
C PRO A 46 3.71 10.01 13.69
N GLU A 47 3.37 11.30 13.66
CA GLU A 47 2.10 11.78 14.16
C GLU A 47 0.93 11.23 13.34
N ILE A 48 1.13 11.04 12.03
CA ILE A 48 0.10 10.48 11.17
C ILE A 48 0.03 8.97 11.38
N ALA A 49 1.20 8.32 11.46
CA ALA A 49 1.26 6.87 11.65
C ALA A 49 0.58 6.44 12.95
N GLU A 50 0.76 7.22 14.03
CA GLU A 50 0.16 6.92 15.33
C GLU A 50 -1.36 7.00 15.32
N GLU A 51 -1.95 7.73 14.38
CA GLU A 51 -3.40 7.83 14.25
C GLU A 51 -4.03 6.63 13.57
N ARG A 52 -3.24 5.73 13.01
CA ARG A 52 -3.73 4.56 12.27
C ARG A 52 -3.47 3.28 13.05
N ASP A 53 -4.38 2.33 12.91
CA ASP A 53 -4.30 1.04 13.61
C ASP A 53 -3.62 0.00 12.71
N TYR A 54 -2.31 -0.09 12.81
CA TYR A 54 -1.55 -1.12 12.10
C TYR A 54 -0.26 -1.43 12.86
N TYR A 55 0.32 -2.60 12.59
CA TYR A 55 1.50 -3.08 13.29
C TYR A 55 2.68 -3.36 12.37
N SER A 56 2.44 -3.47 11.09
CA SER A 56 3.47 -3.82 10.10
C SER A 56 3.35 -2.95 8.88
N VAL A 57 4.44 -2.81 8.13
CA VAL A 57 4.46 -2.08 6.87
C VAL A 57 4.94 -2.99 5.75
N PRO A 58 4.52 -2.78 4.50
CA PRO A 58 3.61 -1.73 4.04
C PRO A 58 2.16 -1.99 4.46
N THR A 59 1.41 -0.92 4.67
CA THR A 59 -0.01 -1.00 5.02
C THR A 59 -0.77 0.02 4.20
N ILE A 60 -1.92 -0.38 3.66
CA ILE A 60 -2.76 0.47 2.81
C ILE A 60 -4.08 0.75 3.51
N PHE A 61 -4.42 2.04 3.61
CA PHE A 61 -5.72 2.50 4.10
C PHE A 61 -6.47 3.24 3.00
N TRP A 62 -7.78 3.05 2.96
CA TRP A 62 -8.68 3.72 2.05
C TRP A 62 -9.94 4.11 2.80
N LYS A 63 -10.23 5.43 2.85
CA LYS A 63 -11.40 5.96 3.57
C LYS A 63 -11.45 5.48 5.02
N GLY A 64 -10.30 5.40 5.66
CA GLY A 64 -10.20 4.95 7.05
C GLY A 64 -10.22 3.44 7.24
N GLU A 65 -10.43 2.67 6.17
CA GLU A 65 -10.44 1.21 6.22
C GLU A 65 -9.08 0.64 5.82
N LYS A 66 -8.57 -0.28 6.62
CA LYS A 66 -7.32 -0.96 6.29
C LYS A 66 -7.60 -2.03 5.25
N LEU A 67 -7.02 -1.89 4.06
CA LEU A 67 -7.20 -2.84 2.97
C LEU A 67 -6.14 -3.93 2.97
N TYR A 68 -4.94 -3.62 3.41
CA TYR A 68 -3.83 -4.58 3.40
C TYR A 68 -2.81 -4.17 4.43
N GLU A 69 -2.27 -5.17 5.12
CA GLU A 69 -1.14 -5.01 6.02
C GLU A 69 -0.21 -6.20 5.80
N ALA A 70 1.03 -5.93 5.43
CA ALA A 70 1.98 -6.98 5.12
C ALA A 70 2.45 -7.70 6.39
N HIS A 71 2.84 -8.97 6.22
CA HIS A 71 3.44 -9.77 7.27
C HIS A 71 4.81 -10.24 6.81
N PHE A 72 5.69 -10.51 7.76
CA PHE A 72 7.06 -10.90 7.45
C PHE A 72 7.14 -12.21 6.65
N THR A 73 6.07 -12.99 6.63
CA THR A 73 6.01 -14.24 5.85
C THR A 73 5.56 -14.04 4.41
N HIS A 74 5.15 -12.81 4.03
CA HIS A 74 4.64 -12.56 2.70
C HIS A 74 5.76 -12.52 1.66
N SER A 75 5.64 -13.38 0.64
CA SER A 75 6.52 -13.32 -0.53
C SER A 75 6.14 -12.14 -1.41
N TYR A 76 6.99 -11.85 -2.40
CA TYR A 76 6.69 -10.81 -3.38
C TYR A 76 5.35 -11.06 -4.07
N ASP A 77 5.08 -12.31 -4.48
CA ASP A 77 3.83 -12.64 -5.18
C ASP A 77 2.62 -12.42 -4.29
N VAL A 78 2.72 -12.76 -3.00
CA VAL A 78 1.63 -12.54 -2.04
C VAL A 78 1.39 -11.04 -1.88
N ILE A 79 2.46 -10.25 -1.72
CA ILE A 79 2.36 -8.80 -1.60
C ILE A 79 1.68 -8.22 -2.83
N LYS A 80 2.13 -8.60 -4.03
CA LYS A 80 1.58 -8.10 -5.28
C LYS A 80 0.09 -8.44 -5.43
N GLN A 81 -0.27 -9.68 -5.10
CA GLN A 81 -1.68 -10.10 -5.20
C GLN A 81 -2.57 -9.33 -4.23
N ASN A 82 -2.11 -9.11 -3.00
CA ASN A 82 -2.89 -8.35 -2.02
C ASN A 82 -3.04 -6.89 -2.42
N ILE A 83 -2.01 -6.30 -3.00
CA ILE A 83 -2.09 -4.92 -3.50
C ILE A 83 -3.05 -4.86 -4.68
N ARG A 84 -3.01 -5.85 -5.59
CA ARG A 84 -3.95 -5.93 -6.71
C ARG A 84 -5.39 -5.94 -6.20
N GLU A 85 -5.68 -6.77 -5.21
CA GLU A 85 -7.02 -6.86 -4.64
C GLU A 85 -7.46 -5.55 -3.99
N ALA A 86 -6.54 -4.89 -3.28
CA ALA A 86 -6.82 -3.59 -2.68
C ALA A 86 -7.14 -2.54 -3.75
N PHE A 87 -6.35 -2.50 -4.81
CA PHE A 87 -6.55 -1.55 -5.90
C PHE A 87 -7.86 -1.83 -6.64
N ASP A 88 -8.18 -3.09 -6.87
CA ASP A 88 -9.45 -3.47 -7.51
C ASP A 88 -10.64 -3.01 -6.67
N LYS A 89 -10.55 -3.15 -5.36
CA LYS A 89 -11.59 -2.69 -4.45
C LYS A 89 -11.75 -1.17 -4.52
N VAL A 90 -10.65 -0.45 -4.55
CA VAL A 90 -10.66 1.02 -4.65
C VAL A 90 -11.32 1.46 -5.96
N LEU A 91 -10.95 0.82 -7.08
CA LEU A 91 -11.51 1.17 -8.38
C LEU A 91 -12.98 0.81 -8.50
N ALA A 92 -13.44 -0.22 -7.82
CA ALA A 92 -14.84 -0.64 -7.84
C ALA A 92 -15.73 0.25 -6.96
N GLY A 93 -15.16 0.88 -5.99
CA GLY A 93 -15.92 1.62 -5.01
C GLY A 93 -15.86 3.11 -5.10
#